data_7bf3010dae11162ab627276a865b0e1e
#
_entry.id   7bf3010dae11162ab627276a865b0e1e
#
_cell.length_a   1.000
_cell.length_b   1.000
_cell.length_c   1.000
_cell.angle_alpha   90.00
_cell.angle_beta   90.00
_cell.angle_gamma   90.00
#
_symmetry.space_group_name_H-M   'P 1'
#
loop_
_entity.id
_entity.type
_entity.pdbx_description
1 polymer ?
#
loop_
_entity_poly.entity_id
_entity_poly.type
_entity_poly.pdbx_seq_one_letter_code
_entity_poly.pdbx_strand_id
1 'polypeptide(L)'
;MVAVMTKTSHSVAPRKTSFDLASVPLHWLNGDPQGTHTLNVGNLLFPTGERFFNDSLRNALPYVADEAVRKEIRGFLGQEVTHANEHERCVARMHEHGIDFSRALRIFEDVRRRLNARVDSLPEPLRRQAVLH
;
A
#
# COMPACT_ATOMS: atom_id res chain seq x y z
N MET A 1 -32.54 -18.53 -23.42
CA MET A 1 -32.71 -17.98 -22.07
C MET A 1 -31.31 -17.80 -21.49
N VAL A 2 -30.78 -16.56 -21.56
CA VAL A 2 -29.41 -16.23 -21.07
C VAL A 2 -29.53 -15.99 -19.59
N ALA A 3 -28.85 -16.81 -18.76
CA ALA A 3 -28.80 -16.61 -17.33
C ALA A 3 -28.05 -15.30 -17.03
N VAL A 4 -28.75 -14.32 -16.50
CA VAL A 4 -28.15 -13.11 -15.95
C VAL A 4 -27.40 -13.54 -14.69
N MET A 5 -26.06 -13.61 -14.78
CA MET A 5 -25.22 -13.76 -13.60
C MET A 5 -25.42 -12.52 -12.72
N THR A 6 -26.12 -12.70 -11.61
CA THR A 6 -26.20 -11.69 -10.56
C THR A 6 -24.79 -11.45 -10.02
N LYS A 7 -24.24 -10.27 -10.34
CA LYS A 7 -22.95 -9.80 -9.81
C LYS A 7 -23.13 -9.64 -8.29
N THR A 8 -22.65 -10.62 -7.51
CA THR A 8 -22.55 -10.44 -6.06
C THR A 8 -21.59 -9.28 -5.78
N SER A 9 -22.11 -8.18 -5.35
CA SER A 9 -21.29 -7.02 -4.96
C SER A 9 -20.55 -7.38 -3.66
N HIS A 10 -19.28 -7.74 -3.80
CA HIS A 10 -18.39 -7.87 -2.67
C HIS A 10 -17.92 -6.45 -2.29
N SER A 11 -18.42 -5.91 -1.18
CA SER A 11 -17.90 -4.63 -0.69
C SER A 11 -16.63 -4.87 0.12
N VAL A 12 -15.53 -4.25 -0.31
CA VAL A 12 -14.29 -4.20 0.47
C VAL A 12 -14.51 -3.29 1.68
N ALA A 13 -14.50 -3.87 2.89
CA ALA A 13 -14.59 -3.12 4.13
C ALA A 13 -13.21 -3.04 4.79
N PRO A 14 -12.70 -1.83 5.10
CA PRO A 14 -11.44 -1.68 5.81
C PRO A 14 -11.48 -2.40 7.16
N ARG A 15 -10.50 -3.25 7.42
CA ARG A 15 -10.33 -3.90 8.72
C ARG A 15 -9.35 -3.10 9.56
N LYS A 16 -9.70 -2.86 10.80
CA LYS A 16 -8.76 -2.32 11.78
C LYS A 16 -8.00 -3.50 12.37
N THR A 17 -6.78 -3.71 11.89
CA THR A 17 -5.85 -4.70 12.46
C THR A 17 -4.86 -3.99 13.36
N SER A 18 -4.44 -4.65 14.43
CA SER A 18 -3.34 -4.20 15.28
C SER A 18 -2.66 -5.45 15.83
N PHE A 19 -1.40 -5.62 15.48
CA PHE A 19 -0.60 -6.76 15.95
C PHE A 19 0.20 -6.37 17.19
N ASP A 20 0.34 -7.30 18.14
CA ASP A 20 1.29 -7.14 19.24
C ASP A 20 2.70 -7.43 18.74
N LEU A 21 3.39 -6.37 18.30
CA LEU A 21 4.76 -6.48 17.82
C LEU A 21 5.80 -6.47 18.96
N ALA A 22 5.41 -6.12 20.19
CA ALA A 22 6.34 -6.04 21.31
C ALA A 22 6.87 -7.43 21.71
N SER A 23 6.03 -8.45 21.58
CA SER A 23 6.38 -9.85 21.86
C SER A 23 7.14 -10.54 20.73
N VAL A 24 7.22 -9.92 19.53
CA VAL A 24 7.86 -10.51 18.36
C VAL A 24 9.37 -10.42 18.47
N PRO A 25 10.11 -11.56 18.43
CA PRO A 25 11.56 -11.54 18.51
C PRO A 25 12.18 -10.91 17.24
N LEU A 26 13.42 -10.40 17.35
CA LEU A 26 14.13 -9.81 16.23
C LEU A 26 14.19 -10.74 15.00
N HIS A 27 14.50 -12.01 15.25
CA HIS A 27 14.53 -13.04 14.19
C HIS A 27 13.26 -13.90 14.28
N TRP A 28 12.14 -13.29 13.92
CA TRP A 28 10.79 -13.85 14.06
C TRP A 28 10.51 -15.06 13.17
N LEU A 29 11.27 -15.27 12.09
CA LEU A 29 11.14 -16.46 11.25
C LEU A 29 11.95 -17.61 11.85
N ASN A 30 11.38 -18.29 12.84
CA ASN A 30 11.98 -19.44 13.52
C ASN A 30 13.44 -19.23 14.00
N GLY A 31 13.82 -18.01 14.33
CA GLY A 31 15.18 -17.66 14.75
C GLY A 31 16.19 -17.52 13.60
N ASP A 32 15.75 -17.63 12.33
CA ASP A 32 16.61 -17.45 11.15
C ASP A 32 16.81 -15.95 10.83
N PRO A 33 18.04 -15.40 11.00
CA PRO A 33 18.30 -14.01 10.71
C PRO A 33 18.17 -13.67 9.22
N GLN A 34 18.69 -14.53 8.34
CA GLN A 34 18.71 -14.28 6.91
C GLN A 34 17.29 -14.28 6.32
N GLY A 35 16.50 -15.29 6.62
CA GLY A 35 15.11 -15.37 6.19
C GLY A 35 14.28 -14.22 6.73
N THR A 36 14.44 -13.90 8.02
CA THR A 36 13.77 -12.78 8.67
C THR A 36 14.06 -11.46 7.96
N HIS A 37 15.32 -11.13 7.74
CA HIS A 37 15.66 -9.84 7.12
C HIS A 37 15.36 -9.80 5.63
N THR A 38 15.36 -10.93 4.94
CA THR A 38 14.86 -11.00 3.56
C THR A 38 13.37 -10.62 3.49
N LEU A 39 12.54 -11.15 4.38
CA LEU A 39 11.13 -10.79 4.45
C LEU A 39 10.90 -9.36 4.97
N ASN A 40 11.77 -8.87 5.86
CA ASN A 40 11.71 -7.49 6.34
C ASN A 40 11.95 -6.44 5.25
N VAL A 41 12.55 -6.80 4.10
CA VAL A 41 12.61 -5.92 2.93
C VAL A 41 11.20 -5.52 2.46
N GLY A 42 10.21 -6.42 2.56
CA GLY A 42 8.80 -6.09 2.30
C GLY A 42 8.29 -4.98 3.20
N ASN A 43 8.60 -5.04 4.51
CA ASN A 43 8.20 -4.00 5.46
C ASN A 43 8.78 -2.61 5.12
N LEU A 44 9.90 -2.54 4.40
CA LEU A 44 10.49 -1.27 3.95
C LEU A 44 9.83 -0.75 2.67
N LEU A 45 9.47 -1.66 1.75
CA LEU A 45 8.98 -1.30 0.42
C LEU A 45 7.47 -1.04 0.39
N PHE A 46 6.70 -1.88 1.10
CA PHE A 46 5.24 -1.86 1.01
C PHE A 46 4.62 -0.52 1.41
N PRO A 47 4.98 0.14 2.52
CA PRO A 47 4.37 1.41 2.87
C PRO A 47 4.48 2.46 1.76
N THR A 48 5.65 2.56 1.13
CA THR A 48 5.86 3.52 0.03
C THR A 48 5.09 3.11 -1.23
N GLY A 49 5.06 1.82 -1.56
CA GLY A 49 4.30 1.26 -2.68
C GLY A 49 2.80 1.44 -2.50
N GLU A 50 2.28 1.13 -1.31
CA GLU A 50 0.86 1.28 -0.98
C GLU A 50 0.41 2.74 -1.00
N ARG A 51 1.25 3.68 -0.54
CA ARG A 51 0.97 5.10 -0.71
C ARG A 51 0.94 5.51 -2.18
N PHE A 52 1.84 4.98 -3.01
CA PHE A 52 1.82 5.24 -4.44
C PHE A 52 0.53 4.72 -5.10
N PHE A 53 0.10 3.50 -4.79
CA PHE A 53 -1.19 2.96 -5.25
C PHE A 53 -2.36 3.79 -4.76
N ASN A 54 -2.37 4.19 -3.51
CA ASN A 54 -3.41 5.02 -2.95
C ASN A 54 -3.52 6.39 -3.65
N ASP A 55 -2.38 7.03 -3.93
CA ASP A 55 -2.35 8.28 -4.68
C ASP A 55 -2.91 8.08 -6.11
N SER A 56 -2.48 7.01 -6.79
CA SER A 56 -2.96 6.66 -8.13
C SER A 56 -4.46 6.40 -8.16
N LEU A 57 -4.99 5.61 -7.23
CA LEU A 57 -6.43 5.32 -7.15
C LEU A 57 -7.26 6.54 -6.77
N ARG A 58 -6.77 7.42 -5.90
CA ARG A 58 -7.43 8.70 -5.60
C ARG A 58 -7.52 9.58 -6.84
N ASN A 59 -6.44 9.63 -7.63
CA ASN A 59 -6.41 10.37 -8.88
C ASN A 59 -7.32 9.76 -9.96
N ALA A 60 -7.54 8.43 -9.93
CA ALA A 60 -8.45 7.74 -10.85
C ALA A 60 -9.93 7.91 -10.50
N LEU A 61 -10.27 8.07 -9.20
CA LEU A 61 -11.65 8.13 -8.71
C LEU A 61 -12.59 9.09 -9.48
N PRO A 62 -12.16 10.32 -9.87
CA PRO A 62 -13.01 11.23 -10.62
C PRO A 62 -13.45 10.71 -12.01
N TYR A 63 -12.69 9.76 -12.57
CA TYR A 63 -12.92 9.20 -13.90
C TYR A 63 -13.73 7.90 -13.87
N VAL A 64 -13.97 7.33 -12.70
CA VAL A 64 -14.75 6.10 -12.53
C VAL A 64 -16.24 6.46 -12.50
N ALA A 65 -17.00 6.04 -13.51
CA ALA A 65 -18.42 6.35 -13.60
C ALA A 65 -19.30 5.46 -12.71
N ASP A 66 -18.90 4.19 -12.52
CA ASP A 66 -19.66 3.20 -11.74
C ASP A 66 -19.51 3.46 -10.23
N GLU A 67 -20.61 3.77 -9.56
CA GLU A 67 -20.59 4.08 -8.12
C GLU A 67 -20.28 2.83 -7.26
N ALA A 68 -20.61 1.64 -7.71
CA ALA A 68 -20.23 0.41 -7.00
C ALA A 68 -18.70 0.24 -7.02
N VAL A 69 -18.07 0.44 -8.17
CA VAL A 69 -16.60 0.42 -8.30
C VAL A 69 -15.95 1.53 -7.47
N ARG A 70 -16.51 2.74 -7.47
CA ARG A 70 -16.01 3.84 -6.62
C ARG A 70 -16.06 3.48 -5.14
N LYS A 71 -17.11 2.81 -4.70
CA LYS A 71 -17.24 2.33 -3.31
C LYS A 71 -16.18 1.28 -2.99
N GLU A 72 -15.95 0.34 -3.89
CA GLU A 72 -14.89 -0.68 -3.73
C GLU A 72 -13.51 -0.05 -3.64
N ILE A 73 -13.19 0.90 -4.51
CA ILE A 73 -11.93 1.66 -4.46
C ILE A 73 -11.77 2.37 -3.11
N ARG A 74 -12.80 3.05 -2.61
CA ARG A 74 -12.73 3.70 -1.29
C ARG A 74 -12.48 2.70 -0.16
N GLY A 75 -13.11 1.53 -0.22
CA GLY A 75 -12.87 0.46 0.75
C GLY A 75 -11.42 -0.07 0.69
N PHE A 76 -10.93 -0.30 -0.52
CA PHE A 76 -9.54 -0.71 -0.74
C PHE A 76 -8.54 0.32 -0.22
N LEU A 77 -8.71 1.61 -0.56
CA LEU A 77 -7.88 2.70 -0.04
C LEU A 77 -7.78 2.70 1.49
N GLY A 78 -8.90 2.42 2.17
CA GLY A 78 -8.91 2.30 3.63
C GLY A 78 -8.13 1.10 4.16
N GLN A 79 -8.15 -0.03 3.44
CA GLN A 79 -7.35 -1.21 3.81
C GLN A 79 -5.87 -0.95 3.64
N GLU A 80 -5.45 -0.36 2.52
CA GLU A 80 -4.05 -0.06 2.23
C GLU A 80 -3.44 0.94 3.23
N VAL A 81 -4.23 1.91 3.72
CA VAL A 81 -3.77 2.79 4.80
C VAL A 81 -3.49 2.01 6.09
N THR A 82 -4.38 1.09 6.46
CA THR A 82 -4.18 0.25 7.65
C THR A 82 -2.98 -0.68 7.49
N HIS A 83 -2.83 -1.26 6.30
CA HIS A 83 -1.74 -2.16 5.97
C HIS A 83 -0.38 -1.44 6.01
N ALA A 84 -0.27 -0.28 5.37
CA ALA A 84 0.93 0.56 5.42
C ALA A 84 1.34 0.89 6.86
N ASN A 85 0.38 1.24 7.72
CA ASN A 85 0.64 1.55 9.12
C ASN A 85 1.22 0.34 9.88
N GLU A 86 0.74 -0.88 9.62
CA GLU A 86 1.30 -2.08 10.26
C GLU A 86 2.73 -2.37 9.79
N HIS A 87 3.04 -2.18 8.52
CA HIS A 87 4.42 -2.27 8.02
C HIS A 87 5.33 -1.22 8.65
N GLU A 88 4.86 0.02 8.82
CA GLU A 88 5.61 1.07 9.51
C GLU A 88 5.90 0.73 10.97
N ARG A 89 4.95 0.10 11.66
CA ARG A 89 5.16 -0.41 13.01
C ARG A 89 6.23 -1.50 13.06
N CYS A 90 6.27 -2.39 12.05
CA CYS A 90 7.34 -3.38 11.92
C CYS A 90 8.71 -2.71 11.73
N VAL A 91 8.79 -1.67 10.88
CA VAL A 91 10.02 -0.90 10.68
C VAL A 91 10.46 -0.21 11.97
N ALA A 92 9.52 0.41 12.69
CA ALA A 92 9.81 1.04 13.99
C ALA A 92 10.36 0.02 14.99
N ARG A 93 9.77 -1.19 15.05
CA ARG A 93 10.25 -2.27 15.89
C ARG A 93 11.68 -2.72 15.55
N MET A 94 12.00 -2.83 14.24
CA MET A 94 13.38 -3.12 13.82
C MET A 94 14.35 -2.02 14.25
N HIS A 95 13.91 -0.76 14.19
CA HIS A 95 14.73 0.38 14.63
C HIS A 95 15.01 0.33 16.14
N GLU A 96 14.04 -0.05 16.97
CA GLU A 96 14.23 -0.28 18.41
C GLU A 96 15.29 -1.36 18.69
N HIS A 97 15.46 -2.31 17.80
CA HIS A 97 16.51 -3.32 17.83
C HIS A 97 17.87 -2.85 17.25
N GLY A 98 18.02 -1.56 16.93
CA GLY A 98 19.26 -0.97 16.44
C GLY A 98 19.49 -1.10 14.93
N ILE A 99 18.48 -1.52 14.17
CA ILE A 99 18.58 -1.63 12.70
C ILE A 99 18.07 -0.32 12.07
N ASP A 100 18.98 0.47 11.51
CA ASP A 100 18.63 1.77 10.90
C ASP A 100 18.40 1.65 9.38
N PHE A 101 17.16 1.84 8.97
CA PHE A 101 16.73 1.88 7.57
C PHE A 101 16.45 3.30 7.05
N SER A 102 16.75 4.34 7.81
CA SER A 102 16.39 5.72 7.47
C SER A 102 16.85 6.14 6.09
N ARG A 103 18.03 5.69 5.65
CA ARG A 103 18.55 5.98 4.30
C ARG A 103 17.70 5.32 3.21
N ALA A 104 17.36 4.04 3.38
CA ALA A 104 16.55 3.30 2.41
C ALA A 104 15.15 3.90 2.30
N LEU A 105 14.51 4.19 3.43
CA LEU A 105 13.17 4.81 3.47
C LEU A 105 13.16 6.17 2.76
N ARG A 106 14.18 7.01 2.97
CA ARG A 106 14.30 8.30 2.24
C ARG A 106 14.40 8.11 0.74
N ILE A 107 15.18 7.11 0.28
CA ILE A 107 15.32 6.83 -1.16
C ILE A 107 13.97 6.41 -1.75
N PHE A 108 13.24 5.52 -1.10
CA PHE A 108 11.93 5.05 -1.57
C PHE A 108 10.92 6.19 -1.63
N GLU A 109 10.88 7.03 -0.60
CA GLU A 109 9.98 8.18 -0.56
C GLU A 109 10.34 9.22 -1.64
N ASP A 110 11.62 9.44 -1.89
CA ASP A 110 12.07 10.32 -2.98
C ASP A 110 11.67 9.79 -4.36
N VAL A 111 11.78 8.47 -4.57
CA VAL A 111 11.32 7.82 -5.82
C VAL A 111 9.82 8.01 -5.98
N ARG A 112 9.02 7.72 -4.94
CA ARG A 112 7.55 7.91 -4.96
C ARG A 112 7.18 9.34 -5.33
N ARG A 113 7.78 10.34 -4.66
CA ARG A 113 7.51 11.76 -4.92
C ARG A 113 7.83 12.15 -6.36
N ARG A 114 8.95 11.66 -6.91
CA ARG A 114 9.32 11.92 -8.31
C ARG A 114 8.35 11.29 -9.30
N LEU A 115 7.89 10.06 -9.02
CA LEU A 115 6.90 9.38 -9.86
C LEU A 115 5.57 10.14 -9.85
N ASN A 116 5.05 10.51 -8.68
CA ASN A 116 3.83 11.29 -8.56
C ASN A 116 3.95 12.64 -9.29
N ALA A 117 5.02 13.39 -9.05
CA ALA A 117 5.25 14.67 -9.72
C ALA A 117 5.32 14.53 -11.25
N ARG A 118 5.86 13.41 -11.76
CA ARG A 118 5.88 13.14 -13.20
C ARG A 118 4.49 12.87 -13.76
N VAL A 119 3.66 12.09 -13.06
CA VAL A 119 2.27 11.84 -13.44
C VAL A 119 1.47 13.14 -13.41
N ASP A 120 1.62 13.94 -12.36
CA ASP A 120 0.90 15.23 -12.21
C ASP A 120 1.29 16.25 -13.28
N SER A 121 2.52 16.16 -13.82
CA SER A 121 3.00 17.04 -14.91
C SER A 121 2.47 16.67 -16.29
N LEU A 122 1.83 15.50 -16.45
CA LEU A 122 1.28 15.08 -17.73
C LEU A 122 0.05 15.93 -18.12
N PRO A 123 -0.15 16.23 -19.42
CA PRO A 123 -1.41 16.76 -19.91
C PRO A 123 -2.59 15.88 -19.50
N GLU A 124 -3.76 16.50 -19.25
CA GLU A 124 -4.93 15.81 -18.69
C GLU A 124 -5.27 14.47 -19.38
N PRO A 125 -5.33 14.37 -20.73
CA PRO A 125 -5.63 13.11 -21.39
C PRO A 125 -4.61 11.99 -21.10
N LEU A 126 -3.33 12.34 -21.05
CA LEU A 126 -2.25 11.39 -20.74
C LEU A 126 -2.22 11.03 -19.27
N ARG A 127 -2.49 12.00 -18.38
CA ARG A 127 -2.62 11.74 -16.94
C ARG A 127 -3.76 10.78 -16.66
N ARG A 128 -4.93 10.99 -17.24
CA ARG A 128 -6.07 10.07 -17.16
C ARG A 128 -5.70 8.67 -17.61
N GLN A 129 -4.98 8.55 -18.73
CA GLN A 129 -4.52 7.26 -19.23
C GLN A 129 -3.52 6.60 -18.27
N ALA A 130 -2.55 7.36 -17.75
CA ALA A 130 -1.53 6.86 -16.83
C ALA A 130 -2.08 6.36 -15.49
N VAL A 131 -3.23 6.87 -15.01
CA VAL A 131 -3.84 6.44 -13.74
C VAL A 131 -4.90 5.33 -13.92
N LEU A 132 -5.33 5.02 -15.15
CA LEU A 132 -6.33 3.99 -15.45
C LEU A 132 -5.73 2.70 -16.00
N HIS A 133 -4.42 2.66 -16.31
CA HIS A 133 -3.66 1.52 -16.82
C HIS A 133 -2.46 1.20 -15.92
#